data_41fb2e65dcc65733d9560035f866302f
#
_entry.id   41fb2e65dcc65733d9560035f866302f
#
_cell.length_a   1.000
_cell.length_b   1.000
_cell.length_c   1.000
_cell.angle_alpha   90.00
_cell.angle_beta   90.00
_cell.angle_gamma   90.00
#
_symmetry.space_group_name_H-M   'P 1'
#
loop_
_entity.id
_entity.type
_entity.pdbx_description
1 polymer ?
#
loop_
_entity_poly.entity_id
_entity_poly.type
_entity_poly.pdbx_seq_one_letter_code
_entity_poly.pdbx_strand_id
1 'polypeptide(L)'
;MTVAFHLPVGYLRKILRLSKRGDARFITGPYSIKDIERGGRLNDHRDSYHNWGVILAGGDGRRLLPLTRRIAGDNRPKQFCCVLGSETLLRQTRRRVAELLPPQRILIVLTKAHESFYGDQVDDVSPFSLLIQPDNRGTAPAILYSLMRIKHLDPNALVAFFPSDHYIGEDVVLRRHIDSAFRQASSHPNTVLLLGMSPDNPEVDYGWIQPGAPICGTIEEAIFHVDRFWEKPSQSLACHLMSAGCLWNSFIMVGWVQAFLNLIRDAVPALFRSFYQTKASLGPSDQISLDDLYSRIPAVNFSKEVLSAKASALAVLRADDLEWSDLGEPGRVLSVIARKGIQKKWEYGPVVEKCSLTAVPV
;
A
#
# COMPACT_ATOMS: atom_id res chain seq x y z
N MET A 1 -14.20 -33.08 17.33
CA MET A 1 -13.68 -32.96 15.95
C MET A 1 -12.68 -31.82 15.93
N THR A 2 -11.39 -32.15 15.98
CA THR A 2 -10.29 -31.16 16.05
C THR A 2 -10.01 -30.69 14.63
N VAL A 3 -10.40 -29.46 14.28
CA VAL A 3 -10.09 -28.87 12.98
C VAL A 3 -8.61 -28.46 13.02
N ALA A 4 -7.76 -29.17 12.30
CA ALA A 4 -6.35 -28.84 12.13
C ALA A 4 -6.24 -27.61 11.20
N PHE A 5 -5.86 -26.48 11.78
CA PHE A 5 -5.59 -25.26 11.04
C PHE A 5 -4.32 -25.41 10.20
N HIS A 6 -4.43 -25.33 8.88
CA HIS A 6 -3.30 -25.22 7.96
C HIS A 6 -2.83 -23.77 7.89
N LEU A 7 -2.21 -23.29 8.97
CA LEU A 7 -1.47 -22.03 8.96
C LEU A 7 -0.06 -22.30 8.44
N PRO A 8 0.57 -21.35 7.71
CA PRO A 8 1.99 -21.46 7.31
C PRO A 8 2.87 -21.82 8.50
N VAL A 9 3.89 -22.66 8.30
CA VAL A 9 4.75 -23.20 9.37
C VAL A 9 5.37 -22.08 10.22
N GLY A 10 5.72 -20.93 9.62
CA GLY A 10 6.18 -19.73 10.31
C GLY A 10 5.11 -19.12 11.24
N TYR A 11 3.87 -19.20 10.84
CA TYR A 11 2.71 -18.67 11.56
C TYR A 11 2.41 -19.48 12.83
N LEU A 12 2.45 -20.82 12.73
CA LEU A 12 2.30 -21.72 13.89
C LEU A 12 3.43 -21.54 14.91
N ARG A 13 4.67 -21.34 14.45
CA ARG A 13 5.80 -21.04 15.34
C ARG A 13 5.61 -19.73 16.10
N LYS A 14 4.99 -18.72 15.49
CA LYS A 14 4.72 -17.42 16.13
C LYS A 14 3.63 -17.54 17.20
N ILE A 15 2.53 -18.23 16.92
CA ILE A 15 1.46 -18.49 17.91
C ILE A 15 2.00 -19.28 19.11
N LEU A 16 2.84 -20.29 18.87
CA LEU A 16 3.48 -21.07 19.93
C LEU A 16 4.49 -20.28 20.76
N ARG A 17 5.21 -19.31 20.17
CA ARG A 17 6.11 -18.40 20.90
C ARG A 17 5.35 -17.42 21.79
N LEU A 18 4.22 -16.89 21.33
CA LEU A 18 3.36 -15.98 22.11
C LEU A 18 2.67 -16.71 23.27
N SER A 19 2.21 -17.93 23.07
CA SER A 19 1.64 -18.79 24.11
C SER A 19 2.63 -19.12 25.24
N LYS A 20 3.91 -19.28 24.92
CA LYS A 20 4.97 -19.56 25.92
C LYS A 20 5.38 -18.34 26.76
N ARG A 21 5.01 -17.12 26.38
CA ARG A 21 5.33 -15.89 27.12
C ARG A 21 4.23 -15.46 28.13
N GLY A 22 3.17 -16.22 28.28
CA GLY A 22 2.15 -15.97 29.30
C GLY A 22 1.23 -14.76 29.06
N ASP A 23 1.29 -14.14 27.87
CA ASP A 23 0.44 -13.00 27.53
C ASP A 23 -0.97 -13.45 27.10
N ALA A 24 -1.76 -13.86 28.10
CA ALA A 24 -3.15 -14.29 27.91
C ALA A 24 -4.12 -13.15 27.48
N ARG A 25 -3.64 -11.92 27.26
CA ARG A 25 -4.48 -10.77 26.91
C ARG A 25 -4.88 -10.67 25.45
N PHE A 26 -4.40 -11.57 24.61
CA PHE A 26 -4.61 -11.50 23.16
C PHE A 26 -5.72 -12.43 22.60
N ILE A 27 -6.48 -13.09 23.47
CA ILE A 27 -7.49 -14.10 23.05
C ILE A 27 -8.92 -13.54 23.04
N THR A 28 -9.16 -12.37 23.62
CA THR A 28 -10.49 -11.72 23.60
C THR A 28 -10.39 -10.44 22.79
N GLY A 29 -11.31 -10.27 21.83
CA GLY A 29 -11.38 -9.21 20.83
C GLY A 29 -10.99 -7.78 21.26
N PRO A 30 -10.70 -6.91 20.32
CA PRO A 30 -9.80 -5.78 20.50
C PRO A 30 -10.31 -4.56 21.26
N TYR A 31 -11.44 -4.58 21.97
CA TYR A 31 -11.92 -3.37 22.66
C TYR A 31 -12.58 -3.68 23.99
N SER A 32 -11.93 -3.27 25.10
CA SER A 32 -12.58 -3.02 26.37
C SER A 32 -13.18 -1.61 26.37
N ILE A 33 -14.48 -1.50 26.67
CA ILE A 33 -15.21 -0.23 26.81
C ILE A 33 -14.57 0.73 27.85
N LYS A 34 -13.69 0.23 28.71
CA LYS A 34 -12.99 1.00 29.75
C LYS A 34 -11.81 1.84 29.29
N ASP A 35 -11.29 1.62 28.06
CA ASP A 35 -10.19 2.42 27.50
C ASP A 35 -10.69 3.72 26.85
N ILE A 36 -12.00 3.91 26.73
CA ILE A 36 -12.65 5.09 26.12
C ILE A 36 -12.86 6.24 27.13
N GLU A 37 -12.81 5.97 28.46
CA GLU A 37 -13.20 6.95 29.47
C GLU A 37 -12.07 7.77 30.13
N ARG A 38 -10.80 7.58 29.75
CA ARG A 38 -9.71 8.42 30.28
C ARG A 38 -9.41 9.56 29.33
N GLY A 39 -10.22 10.62 29.46
CA GLY A 39 -10.19 11.84 28.69
C GLY A 39 -8.88 12.64 28.80
N GLY A 40 -8.38 13.05 27.65
CA GLY A 40 -7.47 14.16 27.47
C GLY A 40 -8.04 15.09 26.39
N ARG A 41 -8.11 16.35 26.71
CA ARG A 41 -8.61 17.54 26.02
C ARG A 41 -8.95 17.38 24.53
N LEU A 42 -10.24 17.60 24.27
CA LEU A 42 -10.88 17.72 22.97
C LEU A 42 -10.39 18.98 22.23
N ASN A 43 -9.74 18.79 21.10
CA ASN A 43 -9.99 19.54 19.85
C ASN A 43 -9.15 18.88 18.76
N ASP A 44 -9.75 18.57 17.62
CA ASP A 44 -9.17 18.10 16.35
C ASP A 44 -8.87 16.60 16.15
N HIS A 45 -9.10 15.71 17.14
CA HIS A 45 -8.74 14.28 16.99
C HIS A 45 -9.89 13.29 16.75
N ARG A 46 -11.14 13.74 16.59
CA ARG A 46 -12.27 12.78 16.44
C ARG A 46 -12.26 12.06 15.09
N ASP A 47 -11.74 12.70 14.03
CA ASP A 47 -11.74 12.12 12.68
C ASP A 47 -10.61 11.10 12.45
N SER A 48 -9.52 11.19 13.21
CA SER A 48 -8.37 10.29 13.04
C SER A 48 -8.62 8.85 13.52
N TYR A 49 -9.68 8.60 14.29
CA TYR A 49 -10.00 7.26 14.82
C TYR A 49 -10.45 6.27 13.74
N HIS A 50 -10.80 6.73 12.55
CA HIS A 50 -11.23 5.89 11.42
C HIS A 50 -10.20 5.81 10.28
N ASN A 51 -9.01 6.39 10.46
CA ASN A 51 -7.96 6.35 9.45
C ASN A 51 -7.23 5.01 9.46
N TRP A 52 -7.14 4.38 8.29
CA TRP A 52 -6.47 3.10 8.07
C TRP A 52 -5.40 3.23 7.00
N GLY A 53 -4.32 2.46 7.12
CA GLY A 53 -3.27 2.33 6.10
C GLY A 53 -3.22 0.93 5.53
N VAL A 54 -3.01 0.82 4.23
CA VAL A 54 -2.77 -0.44 3.54
C VAL A 54 -1.46 -0.34 2.78
N ILE A 55 -0.48 -1.17 3.15
CA ILE A 55 0.79 -1.29 2.46
C ILE A 55 0.68 -2.44 1.45
N LEU A 56 0.77 -2.12 0.16
CA LEU A 56 0.70 -3.10 -0.92
C LEU A 56 2.09 -3.67 -1.22
N ALA A 57 2.34 -4.91 -0.83
CA ALA A 57 3.64 -5.58 -0.92
C ALA A 57 3.58 -6.93 -1.65
N GLY A 58 2.51 -7.20 -2.43
CA GLY A 58 2.30 -8.46 -3.13
C GLY A 58 2.87 -8.55 -4.54
N GLY A 59 3.47 -7.48 -5.08
CA GLY A 59 3.97 -7.42 -6.46
C GLY A 59 5.23 -8.28 -6.69
N ASP A 60 5.37 -8.86 -7.90
CA ASP A 60 6.51 -9.71 -8.27
C ASP A 60 7.78 -8.91 -8.61
N GLY A 61 7.68 -7.63 -8.94
CA GLY A 61 8.83 -6.77 -9.24
C GLY A 61 9.70 -7.21 -10.42
N ARG A 62 9.13 -7.92 -11.41
CA ARG A 62 9.86 -8.66 -12.47
C ARG A 62 10.87 -7.81 -13.24
N ARG A 63 10.56 -6.54 -13.53
CA ARG A 63 11.45 -5.65 -14.32
C ARG A 63 12.78 -5.37 -13.61
N LEU A 64 12.79 -5.39 -12.29
CA LEU A 64 13.98 -5.09 -11.49
C LEU A 64 14.74 -6.36 -11.02
N LEU A 65 14.26 -7.57 -11.32
CA LEU A 65 14.90 -8.82 -10.90
C LEU A 65 16.39 -8.93 -11.25
N PRO A 66 16.87 -8.47 -12.45
CA PRO A 66 18.31 -8.51 -12.73
C PRO A 66 19.14 -7.70 -11.74
N LEU A 67 18.61 -6.55 -11.27
CA LEU A 67 19.28 -5.72 -10.29
C LEU A 67 19.15 -6.30 -8.88
N THR A 68 17.96 -6.75 -8.47
CA THR A 68 17.77 -7.33 -7.12
C THR A 68 18.56 -8.62 -6.94
N ARG A 69 18.72 -9.44 -7.99
CA ARG A 69 19.64 -10.58 -8.00
C ARG A 69 21.09 -10.18 -7.73
N ARG A 70 21.55 -9.11 -8.38
CA ARG A 70 22.91 -8.61 -8.16
C ARG A 70 23.12 -8.09 -6.74
N ILE A 71 22.10 -7.48 -6.14
CA ILE A 71 22.13 -6.91 -4.79
C ILE A 71 22.05 -8.01 -3.71
N ALA A 72 21.10 -8.94 -3.85
CA ALA A 72 20.71 -9.88 -2.81
C ALA A 72 21.14 -11.33 -3.05
N GLY A 73 21.58 -11.68 -4.26
CA GLY A 73 21.98 -13.03 -4.63
C GLY A 73 20.82 -14.00 -4.93
N ASP A 74 19.57 -13.53 -4.89
CA ASP A 74 18.36 -14.33 -5.11
C ASP A 74 17.30 -13.58 -5.95
N ASN A 75 16.15 -14.22 -6.19
CA ASN A 75 15.06 -13.68 -7.00
C ASN A 75 14.03 -12.88 -6.19
N ARG A 76 14.43 -12.24 -5.09
CA ARG A 76 13.48 -11.46 -4.29
C ARG A 76 12.93 -10.26 -5.06
N PRO A 77 11.62 -9.99 -4.94
CA PRO A 77 11.02 -8.76 -5.42
C PRO A 77 11.64 -7.53 -4.76
N LYS A 78 11.62 -6.39 -5.46
CA LYS A 78 12.32 -5.16 -5.05
C LYS A 78 11.92 -4.66 -3.66
N GLN A 79 10.66 -4.81 -3.25
CA GLN A 79 10.19 -4.39 -1.93
C GLN A 79 10.90 -5.11 -0.77
N PHE A 80 11.42 -6.30 -1.00
CA PHE A 80 12.18 -7.09 -0.02
C PHE A 80 13.69 -6.95 -0.16
N CYS A 81 14.16 -6.03 -1.00
CA CYS A 81 15.57 -5.82 -1.29
C CYS A 81 16.04 -4.46 -0.75
N CYS A 82 17.29 -4.39 -0.29
CA CYS A 82 17.96 -3.17 0.17
C CYS A 82 18.48 -2.36 -1.02
N VAL A 83 17.55 -1.89 -1.88
CA VAL A 83 17.88 -1.20 -3.14
C VAL A 83 18.51 0.17 -2.89
N LEU A 84 18.04 0.87 -1.85
CA LEU A 84 18.45 2.22 -1.48
C LEU A 84 19.08 2.25 -0.08
N GLY A 85 20.23 1.59 0.09
CA GLY A 85 20.95 1.58 1.37
C GLY A 85 20.85 0.26 2.13
N SER A 86 20.69 0.29 3.46
CA SER A 86 20.74 -0.91 4.34
C SER A 86 19.36 -1.45 4.75
N GLU A 87 18.29 -0.73 4.42
CA GLU A 87 16.93 -1.09 4.78
C GLU A 87 16.14 -1.48 3.52
N THR A 88 15.29 -2.52 3.60
CA THR A 88 14.43 -2.88 2.48
C THR A 88 13.36 -1.83 2.23
N LEU A 89 12.86 -1.73 0.99
CA LEU A 89 11.82 -0.76 0.66
C LEU A 89 10.53 -0.98 1.47
N LEU A 90 10.19 -2.25 1.76
CA LEU A 90 9.06 -2.58 2.64
C LEU A 90 9.28 -2.03 4.06
N ARG A 91 10.45 -2.21 4.66
CA ARG A 91 10.74 -1.68 6.01
C ARG A 91 10.69 -0.16 6.04
N GLN A 92 11.27 0.52 5.03
CA GLN A 92 11.17 1.97 4.89
C GLN A 92 9.71 2.43 4.82
N THR A 93 8.87 1.76 4.03
CA THR A 93 7.45 2.09 3.92
C THR A 93 6.69 1.81 5.23
N ARG A 94 6.97 0.69 5.90
CA ARG A 94 6.38 0.38 7.22
C ARG A 94 6.71 1.44 8.26
N ARG A 95 7.97 1.84 8.36
CA ARG A 95 8.41 2.91 9.28
C ARG A 95 7.67 4.22 9.00
N ARG A 96 7.63 4.63 7.74
CA ARG A 96 6.94 5.83 7.27
C ARG A 96 5.46 5.85 7.60
N VAL A 97 4.75 4.74 7.35
CA VAL A 97 3.31 4.62 7.62
C VAL A 97 3.02 4.52 9.12
N ALA A 98 3.93 3.93 9.92
CA ALA A 98 3.80 3.86 11.37
C ALA A 98 3.92 5.24 12.07
N GLU A 99 4.50 6.24 11.41
CA GLU A 99 4.51 7.62 11.88
C GLU A 99 3.17 8.35 11.62
N LEU A 100 2.36 7.84 10.69
CA LEU A 100 1.06 8.40 10.31
C LEU A 100 -0.10 7.75 11.09
N LEU A 101 -0.01 6.45 11.34
CA LEU A 101 -1.12 5.63 11.79
C LEU A 101 -0.67 4.61 12.86
N PRO A 102 -1.53 4.31 13.85
CA PRO A 102 -1.20 3.31 14.85
C PRO A 102 -1.10 1.92 14.23
N PRO A 103 -0.20 1.04 14.72
CA PRO A 103 0.06 -0.29 14.14
C PRO A 103 -1.18 -1.17 13.96
N GLN A 104 -2.20 -1.01 14.81
CA GLN A 104 -3.46 -1.77 14.76
C GLN A 104 -4.35 -1.39 13.57
N ARG A 105 -4.06 -0.27 12.91
CA ARG A 105 -4.79 0.25 11.73
C ARG A 105 -3.95 0.22 10.46
N ILE A 106 -2.88 -0.55 10.47
CA ILE A 106 -2.04 -0.78 9.29
C ILE A 106 -2.18 -2.22 8.86
N LEU A 107 -2.64 -2.45 7.63
CA LEU A 107 -2.65 -3.75 6.99
C LEU A 107 -1.49 -3.84 5.99
N ILE A 108 -0.86 -5.00 5.89
CA ILE A 108 0.19 -5.29 4.91
C ILE A 108 -0.30 -6.43 4.03
N VAL A 109 -0.44 -6.14 2.73
CA VAL A 109 -0.87 -7.13 1.74
C VAL A 109 0.36 -7.78 1.12
N LEU A 110 0.47 -9.08 1.28
CA LEU A 110 1.59 -9.93 0.84
C LEU A 110 1.09 -11.02 -0.10
N THR A 111 1.99 -11.71 -0.76
CA THR A 111 1.69 -12.91 -1.57
C THR A 111 2.42 -14.12 -0.99
N LYS A 112 1.74 -15.25 -0.86
CA LYS A 112 2.26 -16.49 -0.26
C LYS A 112 3.59 -16.95 -0.89
N ALA A 113 3.71 -16.81 -2.22
CA ALA A 113 4.93 -17.17 -2.95
C ALA A 113 6.19 -16.41 -2.50
N HIS A 114 6.03 -15.27 -1.82
CA HIS A 114 7.15 -14.43 -1.35
C HIS A 114 7.49 -14.65 0.14
N GLU A 115 6.92 -15.67 0.81
CA GLU A 115 7.06 -15.89 2.26
C GLU A 115 8.52 -15.98 2.71
N SER A 116 9.38 -16.63 1.92
CA SER A 116 10.81 -16.74 2.21
C SER A 116 11.57 -15.40 2.23
N PHE A 117 11.01 -14.35 1.62
CA PHE A 117 11.64 -13.02 1.53
C PHE A 117 11.11 -12.01 2.55
N TYR A 118 9.88 -12.19 3.04
CA TYR A 118 9.28 -11.24 3.97
C TYR A 118 9.20 -11.74 5.42
N GLY A 119 9.41 -13.02 5.68
CA GLY A 119 9.21 -13.60 7.01
C GLY A 119 9.89 -12.82 8.13
N ASP A 120 11.18 -12.51 7.96
CA ASP A 120 11.97 -11.73 8.92
C ASP A 120 11.65 -10.22 8.93
N GLN A 121 10.88 -9.74 7.94
CA GLN A 121 10.55 -8.33 7.81
C GLN A 121 9.21 -7.95 8.43
N VAL A 122 8.41 -8.94 8.83
CA VAL A 122 7.09 -8.77 9.43
C VAL A 122 6.89 -9.60 10.69
N ASP A 123 7.96 -10.09 11.30
CA ASP A 123 7.92 -10.92 12.51
C ASP A 123 7.41 -10.14 13.75
N ASP A 124 7.57 -8.84 13.75
CA ASP A 124 7.03 -7.89 14.75
C ASP A 124 5.58 -7.47 14.47
N VAL A 125 5.02 -7.79 13.29
CA VAL A 125 3.67 -7.40 12.89
C VAL A 125 2.63 -8.38 13.42
N SER A 126 1.52 -7.86 13.93
CA SER A 126 0.39 -8.70 14.33
C SER A 126 -0.10 -9.55 13.16
N PRO A 127 -0.37 -10.85 13.35
CA PRO A 127 -0.98 -11.70 12.33
C PRO A 127 -2.29 -11.14 11.76
N PHE A 128 -3.06 -10.40 12.55
CA PHE A 128 -4.31 -9.77 12.10
C PHE A 128 -4.11 -8.60 11.15
N SER A 129 -2.91 -8.03 11.11
CA SER A 129 -2.50 -6.97 10.20
C SER A 129 -1.87 -7.49 8.89
N LEU A 130 -1.66 -8.81 8.77
CA LEU A 130 -1.11 -9.43 7.57
C LEU A 130 -2.22 -10.03 6.71
N LEU A 131 -2.32 -9.58 5.46
CA LEU A 131 -3.22 -10.13 4.44
C LEU A 131 -2.39 -10.88 3.41
N ILE A 132 -2.40 -12.20 3.49
CA ILE A 132 -1.58 -13.04 2.62
C ILE A 132 -2.46 -13.56 1.47
N GLN A 133 -2.23 -13.04 0.27
CA GLN A 133 -2.87 -13.53 -0.95
C GLN A 133 -2.30 -14.90 -1.33
N PRO A 134 -3.13 -15.87 -1.75
CA PRO A 134 -2.65 -17.15 -2.26
C PRO A 134 -1.76 -17.00 -3.48
N ASP A 135 -2.13 -16.09 -4.39
CA ASP A 135 -1.45 -15.83 -5.65
C ASP A 135 -1.52 -14.34 -6.01
N ASN A 136 -0.64 -13.89 -6.92
CA ASN A 136 -0.69 -12.54 -7.47
C ASN A 136 -1.69 -12.47 -8.63
N ARG A 137 -2.88 -11.95 -8.36
CA ARG A 137 -3.94 -11.69 -9.35
C ARG A 137 -4.06 -10.21 -9.72
N GLY A 138 -2.96 -9.45 -9.61
CA GLY A 138 -2.93 -8.02 -9.88
C GLY A 138 -3.35 -7.15 -8.70
N THR A 139 -3.36 -5.84 -8.91
CA THR A 139 -3.56 -4.87 -7.83
C THR A 139 -5.02 -4.72 -7.39
N ALA A 140 -6.00 -4.94 -8.27
CA ALA A 140 -7.41 -4.79 -7.89
C ALA A 140 -7.88 -5.86 -6.88
N PRO A 141 -7.57 -7.16 -7.01
CA PRO A 141 -7.88 -8.15 -5.97
C PRO A 141 -7.21 -7.84 -4.63
N ALA A 142 -5.94 -7.40 -4.63
CA ALA A 142 -5.22 -7.02 -3.41
C ALA A 142 -5.91 -5.87 -2.66
N ILE A 143 -6.30 -4.83 -3.40
CA ILE A 143 -7.04 -3.67 -2.87
C ILE A 143 -8.43 -4.10 -2.36
N LEU A 144 -9.19 -4.87 -3.16
CA LEU A 144 -10.52 -5.32 -2.77
C LEU A 144 -10.49 -6.20 -1.52
N TYR A 145 -9.52 -7.12 -1.42
CA TYR A 145 -9.34 -7.95 -0.23
C TYR A 145 -9.11 -7.12 1.03
N SER A 146 -8.21 -6.14 0.97
CA SER A 146 -7.94 -5.26 2.10
C SER A 146 -9.14 -4.39 2.47
N LEU A 147 -9.86 -3.85 1.48
CA LEU A 147 -11.07 -3.04 1.72
C LEU A 147 -12.19 -3.83 2.38
N MET A 148 -12.43 -5.08 1.95
CA MET A 148 -13.45 -5.93 2.57
C MET A 148 -13.09 -6.28 4.00
N ARG A 149 -11.79 -6.52 4.28
CA ARG A 149 -11.29 -6.74 5.65
C ARG A 149 -11.49 -5.49 6.51
N ILE A 150 -11.10 -4.32 6.02
CA ILE A 150 -11.28 -3.06 6.74
C ILE A 150 -12.77 -2.76 6.95
N LYS A 151 -13.61 -2.91 5.92
CA LYS A 151 -15.06 -2.69 6.03
C LYS A 151 -15.73 -3.54 7.10
N HIS A 152 -15.23 -4.76 7.30
CA HIS A 152 -15.71 -5.63 8.37
C HIS A 152 -15.27 -5.14 9.77
N LEU A 153 -14.05 -4.61 9.89
CA LEU A 153 -13.49 -4.11 11.16
C LEU A 153 -14.00 -2.71 11.50
N ASP A 154 -14.11 -1.84 10.51
CA ASP A 154 -14.50 -0.44 10.64
C ASP A 154 -15.31 -0.01 9.40
N PRO A 155 -16.64 -0.07 9.46
CA PRO A 155 -17.50 0.33 8.36
C PRO A 155 -17.35 1.79 7.90
N ASN A 156 -16.84 2.66 8.76
CA ASN A 156 -16.64 4.08 8.52
C ASN A 156 -15.17 4.45 8.30
N ALA A 157 -14.36 3.50 7.85
CA ALA A 157 -12.93 3.73 7.64
C ALA A 157 -12.65 4.70 6.49
N LEU A 158 -11.71 5.62 6.72
CA LEU A 158 -10.93 6.31 5.70
C LEU A 158 -9.65 5.53 5.46
N VAL A 159 -9.37 5.16 4.23
CA VAL A 159 -8.28 4.24 3.89
C VAL A 159 -7.27 4.95 3.01
N ALA A 160 -5.99 4.88 3.39
CA ALA A 160 -4.86 5.28 2.58
C ALA A 160 -4.10 4.05 2.07
N PHE A 161 -3.83 3.98 0.78
CA PHE A 161 -3.02 2.93 0.15
C PHE A 161 -1.61 3.44 -0.12
N PHE A 162 -0.62 2.60 0.22
CA PHE A 162 0.80 2.89 0.05
C PHE A 162 1.49 1.76 -0.72
N PRO A 163 2.11 2.02 -1.89
CA PRO A 163 3.04 1.08 -2.49
C PRO A 163 4.25 0.83 -1.57
N SER A 164 4.67 -0.41 -1.44
CA SER A 164 5.79 -0.79 -0.57
C SER A 164 7.17 -0.66 -1.23
N ASP A 165 7.20 -0.29 -2.49
CA ASP A 165 8.35 -0.45 -3.38
C ASP A 165 8.74 0.84 -4.12
N HIS A 166 8.18 1.99 -3.66
CA HIS A 166 8.48 3.30 -4.19
C HIS A 166 9.49 4.06 -3.31
N TYR A 167 10.25 4.93 -3.95
CA TYR A 167 11.09 5.91 -3.29
C TYR A 167 10.27 7.15 -2.96
N ILE A 168 10.47 7.67 -1.76
CA ILE A 168 9.95 8.95 -1.27
C ILE A 168 11.13 9.73 -0.71
N GLY A 169 11.30 10.99 -1.11
CA GLY A 169 12.45 11.80 -0.74
C GLY A 169 12.44 12.20 0.73
N GLU A 170 11.33 12.70 1.22
CA GLU A 170 11.19 13.21 2.60
C GLU A 170 9.88 12.77 3.25
N ASP A 171 10.00 12.04 4.36
CA ASP A 171 8.85 11.48 5.08
C ASP A 171 7.93 12.59 5.65
N VAL A 172 8.51 13.73 6.07
CA VAL A 172 7.74 14.90 6.60
C VAL A 172 6.85 15.51 5.52
N VAL A 173 7.37 15.64 4.29
CA VAL A 173 6.60 16.17 3.15
C VAL A 173 5.47 15.25 2.79
N LEU A 174 5.74 13.93 2.70
CA LEU A 174 4.68 12.95 2.47
C LEU A 174 3.61 13.02 3.56
N ARG A 175 3.99 13.08 4.83
CA ARG A 175 3.05 13.17 5.96
C ARG A 175 2.07 14.33 5.79
N ARG A 176 2.56 15.53 5.48
CA ARG A 176 1.73 16.70 5.25
C ARG A 176 0.69 16.45 4.13
N HIS A 177 1.11 15.85 3.02
CA HIS A 177 0.20 15.51 1.93
C HIS A 177 -0.83 14.44 2.32
N ILE A 178 -0.44 13.43 3.09
CA ILE A 178 -1.38 12.38 3.56
C ILE A 178 -2.39 12.96 4.56
N ASP A 179 -1.94 13.80 5.48
CA ASP A 179 -2.85 14.47 6.43
C ASP A 179 -3.84 15.37 5.69
N SER A 180 -3.38 16.12 4.67
CA SER A 180 -4.25 16.90 3.80
C SER A 180 -5.22 16.00 3.03
N ALA A 181 -4.74 14.89 2.46
CA ALA A 181 -5.57 13.94 1.73
C ALA A 181 -6.67 13.32 2.62
N PHE A 182 -6.38 12.97 3.87
CA PHE A 182 -7.38 12.49 4.81
C PHE A 182 -8.43 13.57 5.12
N ARG A 183 -8.01 14.83 5.38
CA ARG A 183 -8.95 15.94 5.59
C ARG A 183 -9.86 16.16 4.39
N GLN A 184 -9.30 16.19 3.19
CA GLN A 184 -10.07 16.39 1.96
C GLN A 184 -11.01 15.19 1.69
N ALA A 185 -10.53 13.96 1.84
CA ALA A 185 -11.35 12.76 1.64
C ALA A 185 -12.51 12.67 2.64
N SER A 186 -12.33 13.13 3.89
CA SER A 186 -13.39 13.12 4.91
C SER A 186 -14.61 13.94 4.47
N SER A 187 -14.37 15.04 3.75
CA SER A 187 -15.42 15.95 3.23
C SER A 187 -16.01 15.49 1.88
N HIS A 188 -15.42 14.48 1.23
CA HIS A 188 -15.84 14.00 -0.09
C HIS A 188 -16.13 12.50 -0.10
N PRO A 189 -17.25 12.04 0.50
CA PRO A 189 -17.48 10.62 0.84
C PRO A 189 -17.62 9.68 -0.37
N ASN A 190 -17.83 10.21 -1.56
CA ASN A 190 -17.99 9.43 -2.79
C ASN A 190 -16.77 9.50 -3.72
N THR A 191 -15.70 10.16 -3.30
CA THR A 191 -14.54 10.45 -4.14
C THR A 191 -13.31 9.70 -3.62
N VAL A 192 -12.53 9.11 -4.53
CA VAL A 192 -11.20 8.57 -4.23
C VAL A 192 -10.17 9.60 -4.65
N LEU A 193 -9.36 10.04 -3.69
CA LEU A 193 -8.33 11.04 -3.88
C LEU A 193 -7.01 10.36 -4.25
N LEU A 194 -6.40 10.78 -5.36
CA LEU A 194 -5.09 10.34 -5.80
C LEU A 194 -4.03 11.37 -5.41
N LEU A 195 -2.84 10.93 -5.05
CA LEU A 195 -1.69 11.83 -4.89
C LEU A 195 -0.91 11.89 -6.22
N GLY A 196 -0.98 13.04 -6.88
CA GLY A 196 -0.38 13.29 -8.19
C GLY A 196 0.97 13.99 -8.08
N MET A 197 1.99 13.47 -8.79
CA MET A 197 3.36 14.00 -8.81
C MET A 197 3.59 14.83 -10.06
N SER A 198 4.29 15.95 -9.93
CA SER A 198 4.73 16.72 -11.10
C SER A 198 5.75 15.93 -11.92
N PRO A 199 5.52 15.79 -13.25
CA PRO A 199 6.44 15.05 -14.11
C PRO A 199 7.70 15.89 -14.41
N ASP A 200 8.86 15.24 -14.36
CA ASP A 200 10.14 15.80 -14.79
C ASP A 200 10.58 15.29 -16.18
N ASN A 201 9.89 14.27 -16.68
CA ASN A 201 10.12 13.69 -18.02
C ASN A 201 8.83 13.02 -18.56
N PRO A 202 8.72 12.74 -19.88
CA PRO A 202 7.56 12.09 -20.47
C PRO A 202 7.61 10.57 -20.30
N GLU A 203 7.41 10.09 -19.06
CA GLU A 203 7.53 8.69 -18.67
C GLU A 203 6.38 7.83 -19.21
N VAL A 204 6.69 6.74 -19.91
CA VAL A 204 5.71 5.85 -20.52
C VAL A 204 5.26 4.70 -19.64
N ASP A 205 6.00 4.43 -18.57
CA ASP A 205 5.71 3.33 -17.65
C ASP A 205 4.78 3.70 -16.49
N TYR A 206 4.38 4.97 -16.39
CA TYR A 206 3.53 5.48 -15.34
C TYR A 206 2.06 5.63 -15.76
N GLY A 207 1.19 5.67 -14.77
CA GLY A 207 -0.14 6.23 -14.92
C GLY A 207 -0.07 7.75 -14.94
N TRP A 208 -0.89 8.39 -15.77
CA TRP A 208 -1.00 9.82 -15.90
C TRP A 208 -2.41 10.31 -15.55
N ILE A 209 -2.48 11.43 -14.85
CA ILE A 209 -3.70 12.05 -14.36
C ILE A 209 -3.84 13.42 -15.02
N GLN A 210 -4.93 13.68 -15.71
CA GLN A 210 -5.30 15.01 -16.17
C GLN A 210 -6.15 15.68 -15.10
N PRO A 211 -5.63 16.72 -14.41
CA PRO A 211 -6.44 17.51 -13.50
C PRO A 211 -7.48 18.32 -14.30
N GLY A 212 -8.70 18.35 -13.79
CA GLY A 212 -9.80 19.16 -14.30
C GLY A 212 -10.01 20.41 -13.45
N ALA A 213 -11.27 20.81 -13.28
CA ALA A 213 -11.64 21.96 -12.46
C ALA A 213 -11.30 21.75 -10.98
N PRO A 214 -10.91 22.80 -10.23
CA PRO A 214 -10.73 22.70 -8.79
C PRO A 214 -12.06 22.38 -8.09
N ILE A 215 -12.01 21.54 -7.07
CA ILE A 215 -13.17 21.16 -6.24
C ILE A 215 -13.24 22.12 -5.04
N CYS A 216 -12.16 22.19 -4.28
CA CYS A 216 -12.05 23.04 -3.08
C CYS A 216 -10.59 23.09 -2.60
N GLY A 217 -10.34 23.91 -1.60
CA GLY A 217 -9.05 24.02 -0.90
C GLY A 217 -8.38 25.36 -1.11
N THR A 218 -7.38 25.64 -0.27
CA THR A 218 -6.42 26.73 -0.47
C THR A 218 -5.46 26.37 -1.59
N ILE A 219 -4.67 27.32 -2.08
CA ILE A 219 -3.70 27.07 -3.19
C ILE A 219 -2.79 25.87 -2.90
N GLU A 220 -2.40 25.66 -1.64
CA GLU A 220 -1.48 24.59 -1.22
C GLU A 220 -2.17 23.24 -0.98
N GLU A 221 -3.48 23.21 -0.76
CA GLU A 221 -4.27 22.00 -0.46
C GLU A 221 -5.41 21.79 -1.46
N ALA A 222 -5.36 22.45 -2.62
CA ALA A 222 -6.41 22.32 -3.61
C ALA A 222 -6.46 20.92 -4.19
N ILE A 223 -7.68 20.37 -4.22
CA ILE A 223 -7.98 19.13 -4.94
C ILE A 223 -8.72 19.47 -6.23
N PHE A 224 -8.45 18.69 -7.25
CA PHE A 224 -9.01 18.87 -8.58
C PHE A 224 -9.80 17.63 -8.99
N HIS A 225 -10.87 17.81 -9.77
CA HIS A 225 -11.48 16.69 -10.49
C HIS A 225 -10.43 15.99 -11.35
N VAL A 226 -10.62 14.71 -11.62
CA VAL A 226 -9.84 14.00 -12.63
C VAL A 226 -10.66 13.92 -13.91
N ASP A 227 -10.24 14.66 -14.94
CA ASP A 227 -10.91 14.63 -16.25
C ASP A 227 -10.63 13.31 -16.95
N ARG A 228 -9.38 12.83 -16.85
CA ARG A 228 -8.97 11.59 -17.50
C ARG A 228 -7.77 10.94 -16.80
N PHE A 229 -7.71 9.63 -16.90
CA PHE A 229 -6.58 8.82 -16.44
C PHE A 229 -6.06 7.94 -17.58
N TRP A 230 -4.75 7.89 -17.77
CA TRP A 230 -4.08 7.01 -18.72
C TRP A 230 -3.12 6.08 -18.00
N GLU A 231 -3.18 4.82 -18.30
CA GLU A 231 -2.19 3.84 -17.82
C GLU A 231 -1.21 3.55 -18.95
N LYS A 232 0.06 3.88 -18.73
CA LYS A 232 1.18 3.59 -19.63
C LYS A 232 0.93 4.08 -21.07
N PRO A 233 0.92 5.38 -21.30
CA PRO A 233 0.69 5.97 -22.62
C PRO A 233 1.86 5.71 -23.58
N SER A 234 1.63 5.93 -24.87
CA SER A 234 2.73 5.99 -25.85
C SER A 234 3.65 7.18 -25.58
N GLN A 235 4.88 7.15 -26.11
CA GLN A 235 5.85 8.23 -25.96
C GLN A 235 5.30 9.58 -26.44
N SER A 236 4.64 9.61 -27.58
CA SER A 236 4.04 10.84 -28.13
C SER A 236 2.94 11.40 -27.23
N LEU A 237 2.12 10.50 -26.67
CA LEU A 237 1.07 10.89 -25.73
C LEU A 237 1.66 11.37 -24.40
N ALA A 238 2.69 10.71 -23.86
CA ALA A 238 3.36 11.14 -22.63
C ALA A 238 3.95 12.55 -22.76
N CYS A 239 4.60 12.87 -23.89
CA CYS A 239 5.08 14.23 -24.18
C CYS A 239 3.93 15.24 -24.20
N HIS A 240 2.81 14.90 -24.83
CA HIS A 240 1.63 15.78 -24.85
C HIS A 240 1.03 15.97 -23.43
N LEU A 241 0.88 14.90 -22.67
CA LEU A 241 0.36 14.95 -21.30
C LEU A 241 1.24 15.81 -20.39
N MET A 242 2.55 15.67 -20.49
CA MET A 242 3.50 16.49 -19.73
C MET A 242 3.34 17.98 -20.09
N SER A 243 3.29 18.32 -21.37
CA SER A 243 3.10 19.73 -21.78
C SER A 243 1.74 20.31 -21.44
N ALA A 244 0.72 19.44 -21.29
CA ALA A 244 -0.63 19.81 -20.84
C ALA A 244 -0.76 19.95 -19.31
N GLY A 245 0.31 19.80 -18.53
CA GLY A 245 0.28 19.91 -17.06
C GLY A 245 -0.36 18.73 -16.34
N CYS A 246 -0.43 17.57 -17.00
CA CYS A 246 -0.86 16.33 -16.35
C CYS A 246 0.16 15.86 -15.33
N LEU A 247 -0.30 15.05 -14.37
CA LEU A 247 0.49 14.55 -13.24
C LEU A 247 0.76 13.06 -13.38
N TRP A 248 1.85 12.58 -12.80
CA TRP A 248 2.06 11.15 -12.61
C TRP A 248 1.23 10.61 -11.45
N ASN A 249 0.71 9.41 -11.61
CA ASN A 249 0.05 8.69 -10.53
C ASN A 249 1.06 7.99 -9.62
N SER A 250 1.17 8.44 -8.37
CA SER A 250 2.02 7.79 -7.36
C SER A 250 1.50 6.44 -6.86
N PHE A 251 0.27 6.11 -7.19
CA PHE A 251 -0.47 4.99 -6.62
C PHE A 251 -0.74 5.13 -5.09
N ILE A 252 -0.47 6.30 -4.50
CA ILE A 252 -0.95 6.65 -3.17
C ILE A 252 -2.37 7.20 -3.34
N MET A 253 -3.33 6.60 -2.63
CA MET A 253 -4.75 6.89 -2.78
C MET A 253 -5.41 6.97 -1.42
N VAL A 254 -6.31 7.93 -1.22
CA VAL A 254 -7.06 8.10 0.04
C VAL A 254 -8.55 8.25 -0.24
N GLY A 255 -9.38 7.60 0.56
CA GLY A 255 -10.84 7.72 0.43
C GLY A 255 -11.58 6.87 1.44
N TRP A 256 -12.88 7.08 1.54
CA TRP A 256 -13.74 6.21 2.34
C TRP A 256 -13.73 4.78 1.80
N VAL A 257 -13.71 3.81 2.68
CA VAL A 257 -13.77 2.39 2.32
C VAL A 257 -14.94 2.12 1.36
N GLN A 258 -16.08 2.77 1.58
CA GLN A 258 -17.26 2.62 0.72
C GLN A 258 -17.06 3.25 -0.66
N ALA A 259 -16.36 4.38 -0.78
CA ALA A 259 -16.04 5.00 -2.07
C ALA A 259 -15.20 4.07 -2.96
N PHE A 260 -14.15 3.48 -2.38
CA PHE A 260 -13.34 2.47 -3.08
C PHE A 260 -14.14 1.25 -3.50
N LEU A 261 -14.99 0.72 -2.60
CA LEU A 261 -15.83 -0.45 -2.90
C LEU A 261 -16.83 -0.15 -4.02
N ASN A 262 -17.46 1.03 -4.03
CA ASN A 262 -18.32 1.48 -5.10
C ASN A 262 -17.56 1.60 -6.43
N LEU A 263 -16.38 2.22 -6.40
CA LEU A 263 -15.50 2.39 -7.55
C LEU A 263 -15.17 1.03 -8.20
N ILE A 264 -14.76 0.04 -7.40
CA ILE A 264 -14.43 -1.31 -7.88
C ILE A 264 -15.67 -2.03 -8.38
N ARG A 265 -16.80 -1.97 -7.66
CA ARG A 265 -18.06 -2.59 -8.07
C ARG A 265 -18.51 -2.10 -9.44
N ASP A 266 -18.39 -0.79 -9.69
CA ASP A 266 -18.87 -0.15 -10.89
C ASP A 266 -17.92 -0.27 -12.08
N ALA A 267 -16.62 -0.51 -11.82
CA ALA A 267 -15.61 -0.72 -12.86
C ALA A 267 -15.45 -2.21 -13.23
N VAL A 268 -15.38 -3.08 -12.24
CA VAL A 268 -15.10 -4.52 -12.41
C VAL A 268 -16.11 -5.38 -11.62
N PRO A 269 -17.39 -5.34 -11.98
CA PRO A 269 -18.49 -5.95 -11.20
C PRO A 269 -18.35 -7.47 -11.03
N ALA A 270 -17.72 -8.16 -11.98
CA ALA A 270 -17.50 -9.61 -11.89
C ALA A 270 -16.53 -9.95 -10.74
N LEU A 271 -15.40 -9.23 -10.64
CA LEU A 271 -14.44 -9.39 -9.55
C LEU A 271 -15.09 -9.07 -8.20
N PHE A 272 -15.81 -7.95 -8.11
CA PHE A 272 -16.51 -7.56 -6.89
C PHE A 272 -17.49 -8.64 -6.41
N ARG A 273 -18.32 -9.20 -7.32
CA ARG A 273 -19.25 -10.28 -6.99
C ARG A 273 -18.57 -11.52 -6.49
N SER A 274 -17.43 -11.93 -7.10
CA SER A 274 -16.69 -13.11 -6.67
C SER A 274 -16.22 -13.00 -5.22
N PHE A 275 -15.69 -11.85 -4.82
CA PHE A 275 -15.31 -11.60 -3.44
C PHE A 275 -16.51 -11.55 -2.50
N TYR A 276 -17.59 -10.87 -2.90
CA TYR A 276 -18.79 -10.72 -2.08
C TYR A 276 -19.52 -12.04 -1.83
N GLN A 277 -19.54 -12.94 -2.83
CA GLN A 277 -20.18 -14.26 -2.72
C GLN A 277 -19.40 -15.24 -1.83
N THR A 278 -18.09 -15.05 -1.70
CA THR A 278 -17.25 -15.93 -0.90
C THR A 278 -17.61 -15.88 0.59
N LYS A 279 -18.45 -14.92 1.05
CA LYS A 279 -18.92 -14.73 2.44
C LYS A 279 -17.83 -14.90 3.50
N ALA A 280 -16.58 -14.93 3.07
CA ALA A 280 -15.46 -15.08 3.94
C ALA A 280 -15.41 -13.85 4.84
N SER A 281 -15.30 -14.03 6.13
CA SER A 281 -14.98 -12.97 7.07
C SER A 281 -13.60 -12.38 6.77
N LEU A 282 -12.93 -12.94 5.75
CA LEU A 282 -11.62 -12.57 5.22
C LEU A 282 -10.58 -12.41 6.35
N GLY A 283 -10.76 -13.20 7.40
CA GLY A 283 -9.84 -13.31 8.52
C GLY A 283 -8.75 -14.36 8.31
N PRO A 284 -7.77 -14.45 9.21
CA PRO A 284 -6.70 -15.43 9.12
C PRO A 284 -7.16 -16.91 9.09
N SER A 285 -8.39 -17.17 9.51
CA SER A 285 -9.00 -18.52 9.54
C SER A 285 -9.65 -18.95 8.23
N ASP A 286 -9.80 -18.03 7.25
CA ASP A 286 -10.58 -18.27 6.03
C ASP A 286 -9.73 -18.63 4.80
N GLN A 287 -8.51 -19.15 5.02
CA GLN A 287 -7.54 -19.42 3.95
C GLN A 287 -8.07 -20.36 2.86
N ILE A 288 -8.84 -21.39 3.21
CA ILE A 288 -9.38 -22.34 2.22
C ILE A 288 -10.35 -21.64 1.26
N SER A 289 -11.23 -20.79 1.78
CA SER A 289 -12.16 -20.01 0.97
C SER A 289 -11.43 -18.98 0.09
N LEU A 290 -10.31 -18.47 0.56
CA LEU A 290 -9.47 -17.51 -0.16
C LEU A 290 -8.69 -18.20 -1.29
N ASP A 291 -8.11 -19.40 -1.05
CA ASP A 291 -7.42 -20.19 -2.07
C ASP A 291 -8.38 -20.55 -3.23
N ASP A 292 -9.60 -20.98 -2.92
CA ASP A 292 -10.64 -21.27 -3.91
C ASP A 292 -11.06 -20.02 -4.69
N LEU A 293 -11.26 -18.87 -4.03
CA LEU A 293 -11.54 -17.61 -4.68
C LEU A 293 -10.43 -17.21 -5.67
N TYR A 294 -9.16 -17.23 -5.21
CA TYR A 294 -8.02 -16.80 -6.04
C TYR A 294 -7.75 -17.76 -7.21
N SER A 295 -8.15 -19.02 -7.12
CA SER A 295 -8.06 -19.96 -8.24
C SER A 295 -8.99 -19.58 -9.41
N ARG A 296 -10.10 -18.88 -9.14
CA ARG A 296 -11.17 -18.59 -10.11
C ARG A 296 -11.18 -17.16 -10.65
N ILE A 297 -10.61 -16.20 -9.90
CA ILE A 297 -10.62 -14.80 -10.34
C ILE A 297 -9.53 -14.54 -11.38
N PRO A 298 -9.81 -13.67 -12.39
CA PRO A 298 -8.80 -13.21 -13.33
C PRO A 298 -7.81 -12.25 -12.66
N ALA A 299 -6.66 -12.05 -13.30
CA ALA A 299 -5.77 -10.95 -12.93
C ALA A 299 -6.36 -9.61 -13.41
N VAL A 300 -6.46 -8.64 -12.49
CA VAL A 300 -7.05 -7.31 -12.75
C VAL A 300 -6.11 -6.22 -12.26
N ASN A 301 -5.71 -5.33 -13.17
CA ASN A 301 -4.89 -4.16 -12.85
C ASN A 301 -5.78 -2.99 -12.42
N PHE A 302 -5.58 -2.46 -11.22
CA PHE A 302 -6.40 -1.40 -10.65
C PHE A 302 -6.31 -0.09 -11.44
N SER A 303 -5.11 0.35 -11.84
CA SER A 303 -4.94 1.57 -12.63
C SER A 303 -5.64 1.47 -13.98
N LYS A 304 -5.41 0.36 -14.69
CA LYS A 304 -5.92 0.17 -16.05
C LYS A 304 -7.44 -0.04 -16.09
N GLU A 305 -7.95 -0.88 -15.19
CA GLU A 305 -9.34 -1.36 -15.29
C GLU A 305 -10.30 -0.63 -14.36
N VAL A 306 -9.78 0.05 -13.32
CA VAL A 306 -10.61 0.79 -12.37
C VAL A 306 -10.40 2.29 -12.51
N LEU A 307 -9.18 2.81 -12.31
CA LEU A 307 -8.95 4.25 -12.36
C LEU A 307 -9.24 4.84 -13.74
N SER A 308 -8.74 4.20 -14.82
CA SER A 308 -9.00 4.68 -16.20
C SER A 308 -10.49 4.66 -16.57
N ALA A 309 -11.24 3.68 -16.07
CA ALA A 309 -12.66 3.53 -16.40
C ALA A 309 -13.58 4.47 -15.61
N LYS A 310 -13.13 5.00 -14.48
CA LYS A 310 -13.96 5.75 -13.52
C LYS A 310 -13.33 7.07 -13.09
N ALA A 311 -12.69 7.78 -14.01
CA ALA A 311 -12.04 9.06 -13.74
C ALA A 311 -12.96 10.07 -13.03
N SER A 312 -14.25 10.12 -13.38
CA SER A 312 -15.22 11.02 -12.77
C SER A 312 -15.51 10.80 -11.28
N ALA A 313 -15.13 9.64 -10.73
CA ALA A 313 -15.22 9.35 -9.29
C ALA A 313 -13.90 9.63 -8.55
N LEU A 314 -12.92 10.21 -9.23
CA LEU A 314 -11.60 10.51 -8.71
C LEU A 314 -11.39 12.02 -8.53
N ALA A 315 -10.56 12.35 -7.55
CA ALA A 315 -9.94 13.66 -7.45
C ALA A 315 -8.42 13.49 -7.33
N VAL A 316 -7.67 14.55 -7.54
CA VAL A 316 -6.22 14.56 -7.38
C VAL A 316 -5.78 15.71 -6.49
N LEU A 317 -4.92 15.39 -5.51
CA LEU A 317 -4.13 16.34 -4.73
C LEU A 317 -2.74 16.41 -5.37
N ARG A 318 -2.27 17.61 -5.68
CA ARG A 318 -0.92 17.81 -6.22
C ARG A 318 0.12 17.73 -5.11
N ALA A 319 1.22 17.04 -5.38
CA ALA A 319 2.37 16.93 -4.48
C ALA A 319 3.65 17.34 -5.22
N ASP A 320 3.68 18.61 -5.66
CA ASP A 320 4.73 19.17 -6.52
C ASP A 320 6.10 19.23 -5.82
N ASP A 321 6.10 19.31 -4.49
CA ASP A 321 7.30 19.39 -3.65
C ASP A 321 7.75 18.02 -3.09
N LEU A 322 7.07 16.92 -3.46
CA LEU A 322 7.43 15.59 -3.03
C LEU A 322 8.30 14.88 -4.07
N GLU A 323 9.56 14.65 -3.74
CA GLU A 323 10.44 13.82 -4.56
C GLU A 323 9.99 12.36 -4.50
N TRP A 324 9.72 11.77 -5.67
CA TRP A 324 9.15 10.44 -5.79
C TRP A 324 9.71 9.66 -6.99
N SER A 325 9.75 8.34 -6.88
CA SER A 325 10.00 7.42 -8.00
C SER A 325 9.40 6.04 -7.70
N ASP A 326 8.85 5.37 -8.72
CA ASP A 326 8.36 3.98 -8.59
C ASP A 326 9.49 2.95 -8.53
N LEU A 327 10.76 3.35 -8.79
CA LEU A 327 11.91 2.45 -8.89
C LEU A 327 11.64 1.25 -9.82
N GLY A 328 10.90 1.47 -10.90
CA GLY A 328 10.41 0.41 -11.77
C GLY A 328 11.47 -0.21 -12.68
N GLU A 329 12.61 0.46 -12.87
CA GLU A 329 13.72 0.01 -13.70
C GLU A 329 15.09 0.45 -13.15
N PRO A 330 16.19 -0.23 -13.56
CA PRO A 330 17.54 0.05 -13.04
C PRO A 330 17.98 1.49 -13.19
N GLY A 331 17.65 2.16 -14.31
CA GLY A 331 18.00 3.56 -14.56
C GLY A 331 17.45 4.51 -13.49
N ARG A 332 16.19 4.36 -13.11
CA ARG A 332 15.54 5.16 -12.05
C ARG A 332 16.17 4.93 -10.67
N VAL A 333 16.50 3.67 -10.36
CA VAL A 333 17.22 3.33 -9.13
C VAL A 333 18.57 4.04 -9.07
N LEU A 334 19.36 3.95 -10.15
CA LEU A 334 20.68 4.58 -10.23
C LEU A 334 20.59 6.11 -10.15
N SER A 335 19.57 6.72 -10.75
CA SER A 335 19.32 8.17 -10.65
C SER A 335 19.04 8.61 -9.22
N VAL A 336 18.21 7.88 -8.47
CA VAL A 336 17.94 8.17 -7.05
C VAL A 336 19.22 8.01 -6.22
N ILE A 337 19.96 6.93 -6.41
CA ILE A 337 21.22 6.66 -5.72
C ILE A 337 22.23 7.81 -5.94
N ALA A 338 22.38 8.25 -7.19
CA ALA A 338 23.30 9.35 -7.55
C ALA A 338 22.89 10.68 -6.90
N ARG A 339 21.60 11.03 -6.98
CA ARG A 339 21.08 12.28 -6.37
C ARG A 339 21.24 12.33 -4.86
N LYS A 340 21.08 11.17 -4.18
CA LYS A 340 21.16 11.09 -2.72
C LYS A 340 22.55 10.76 -2.19
N GLY A 341 23.53 10.56 -3.05
CA GLY A 341 24.89 10.19 -2.63
C GLY A 341 24.97 8.85 -1.90
N ILE A 342 24.01 7.93 -2.19
CA ILE A 342 23.95 6.62 -1.55
C ILE A 342 25.11 5.78 -2.07
N GLN A 343 25.93 5.23 -1.16
CA GLN A 343 27.00 4.30 -1.53
C GLN A 343 26.41 2.96 -2.00
N LYS A 344 26.79 2.53 -3.18
CA LYS A 344 26.36 1.25 -3.77
C LYS A 344 27.17 0.10 -3.14
N LYS A 345 26.81 -0.34 -1.95
CA LYS A 345 27.51 -1.45 -1.25
C LYS A 345 27.62 -2.73 -2.10
N TRP A 346 26.69 -2.93 -3.04
CA TRP A 346 26.63 -4.09 -3.94
C TRP A 346 27.57 -4.02 -5.15
N GLU A 347 28.27 -2.92 -5.38
CA GLU A 347 29.33 -2.86 -6.43
C GLU A 347 30.58 -3.67 -6.05
N TYR A 348 30.78 -3.94 -4.76
CA TYR A 348 31.96 -4.64 -4.22
C TYR A 348 31.75 -6.13 -3.94
N GLY A 349 30.69 -6.74 -4.44
CA GLY A 349 30.31 -8.14 -4.27
C GLY A 349 28.94 -8.31 -3.60
N PRO A 350 28.38 -9.53 -3.56
CA PRO A 350 27.10 -9.75 -2.90
C PRO A 350 27.23 -9.40 -1.42
N VAL A 351 26.45 -8.43 -0.96
CA VAL A 351 26.35 -8.07 0.44
C VAL A 351 25.54 -9.16 1.14
N VAL A 352 26.22 -10.23 1.55
CA VAL A 352 25.67 -11.24 2.46
C VAL A 352 25.77 -10.70 3.89
N GLU A 353 25.27 -9.50 4.14
CA GLU A 353 24.93 -9.08 5.49
C GLU A 353 23.47 -9.41 5.73
N LYS A 354 23.21 -10.38 6.60
CA LYS A 354 21.93 -10.48 7.31
C LYS A 354 21.65 -9.09 7.85
N CYS A 355 20.51 -8.47 7.42
CA CYS A 355 20.08 -7.20 7.99
C CYS A 355 20.10 -7.33 9.50
N SER A 356 21.16 -6.80 10.12
CA SER A 356 21.36 -6.87 11.55
C SER A 356 20.24 -6.09 12.24
N LEU A 357 19.54 -6.77 13.11
CA LEU A 357 18.63 -6.22 14.10
C LEU A 357 19.44 -5.27 15.01
N THR A 358 19.52 -4.00 14.67
CA THR A 358 19.81 -2.98 15.67
C THR A 358 18.53 -2.72 16.42
N ALA A 359 18.41 -3.35 17.59
CA ALA A 359 17.43 -2.99 18.59
C ALA A 359 17.58 -1.49 18.89
N VAL A 360 16.54 -0.72 18.68
CA VAL A 360 16.41 0.63 19.22
C VAL A 360 16.27 0.46 20.72
N PRO A 361 17.09 1.10 21.57
CA PRO A 361 16.87 1.07 23.01
C PRO A 361 15.56 1.76 23.35
N VAL A 362 14.89 1.20 24.35
CA VAL A 362 13.62 1.64 24.95
C VAL A 362 13.75 3.05 25.53
#